data_b50844074307ef630cf979f86bca94e8
#
_entry.id   b50844074307ef630cf979f86bca94e8
#
_cell.length_a   1.000
_cell.length_b   1.000
_cell.length_c   1.000
_cell.angle_alpha   90.00
_cell.angle_beta   90.00
_cell.angle_gamma   90.00
#
_symmetry.space_group_name_H-M   'P 1'
#
loop_
_entity.id
_entity.type
_entity.pdbx_description
1 polymer ?
#
loop_
_entity_poly.entity_id
_entity_poly.type
_entity_poly.pdbx_seq_one_letter_code
_entity_poly.pdbx_strand_id
1 'polypeptide(L)'
;MPVTIHEQIVQRLRDQMDDGTLPPGAQVPSSRVLAEEWDCARETASGALRALARDGLIVHRKGLGFFVTDTPVARPAGHRAAGTTRLDDALPFKILGEPGYRVPPPQVARALEIGESEDALVRTRLLFLPVGDPVSVVDAWFPRGIAERCELLHRTAPIPGGTTKHIIARTGLRPASGRDVTTPRSATVDEQQVLALDGPSPVQVVLHAARTADGTVVVVEEGVTPEKYAVRVDEYPMEP
;
A
#
# COMPACT_ATOMS: atom_id res chain seq x y z
N MET A 1 15.01 -5.25 21.50
CA MET A 1 13.89 -5.81 22.28
C MET A 1 13.62 -7.23 21.77
N PRO A 2 13.29 -8.20 22.64
CA PRO A 2 12.88 -9.53 22.17
C PRO A 2 11.61 -9.40 21.31
N VAL A 3 11.57 -10.12 20.20
CA VAL A 3 10.40 -10.19 19.30
C VAL A 3 9.25 -10.87 20.05
N THR A 4 8.09 -10.26 20.09
CA THR A 4 6.92 -10.80 20.81
C THR A 4 6.34 -12.03 20.07
N ILE A 5 5.64 -12.92 20.79
CA ILE A 5 4.95 -14.08 20.17
C ILE A 5 3.97 -13.59 19.06
N HIS A 6 3.29 -12.48 19.30
CA HIS A 6 2.44 -11.85 18.28
C HIS A 6 3.19 -11.56 16.98
N GLU A 7 4.36 -10.91 17.07
CA GLU A 7 5.19 -10.57 15.92
C GLU A 7 5.76 -11.81 15.23
N GLN A 8 6.12 -12.84 16.01
CA GLN A 8 6.60 -14.12 15.48
C GLN A 8 5.52 -14.85 14.67
N ILE A 9 4.27 -14.91 15.16
CA ILE A 9 3.14 -15.49 14.43
C ILE A 9 2.90 -14.71 13.13
N VAL A 10 2.88 -13.37 13.18
CA VAL A 10 2.70 -12.53 11.98
C VAL A 10 3.80 -12.80 10.97
N GLN A 11 5.07 -12.85 11.41
CA GLN A 11 6.20 -13.08 10.52
C GLN A 11 6.15 -14.49 9.90
N ARG A 12 5.88 -15.52 10.69
CA ARG A 12 5.77 -16.90 10.22
C ARG A 12 4.70 -17.06 9.13
N LEU A 13 3.51 -16.51 9.38
CA LEU A 13 2.42 -16.59 8.39
C LEU A 13 2.76 -15.81 7.12
N ARG A 14 3.45 -14.67 7.22
CA ARG A 14 3.95 -13.94 6.04
C ARG A 14 4.96 -14.76 5.25
N ASP A 15 5.92 -15.39 5.91
CA ASP A 15 6.93 -16.22 5.26
C ASP A 15 6.27 -17.38 4.50
N GLN A 16 5.25 -18.03 5.09
CA GLN A 16 4.47 -19.08 4.43
C GLN A 16 3.64 -18.58 3.23
N MET A 17 3.18 -17.33 3.24
CA MET A 17 2.53 -16.72 2.08
C MET A 17 3.56 -16.37 1.00
N ASP A 18 4.74 -15.90 1.40
CA ASP A 18 5.81 -15.49 0.48
C ASP A 18 6.49 -16.70 -0.21
N ASP A 19 6.61 -17.83 0.47
CA ASP A 19 7.20 -19.08 -0.07
C ASP A 19 6.17 -20.01 -0.76
N GLY A 20 4.87 -19.65 -0.69
CA GLY A 20 3.78 -20.38 -1.32
C GLY A 20 3.25 -21.57 -0.49
N THR A 21 3.73 -21.80 0.73
CA THR A 21 3.19 -22.82 1.65
C THR A 21 1.74 -22.51 2.03
N LEU A 22 1.40 -21.21 2.13
CA LEU A 22 0.04 -20.68 2.22
C LEU A 22 -0.27 -19.88 0.96
N PRO A 23 -0.72 -20.52 -0.13
CA PRO A 23 -0.98 -19.84 -1.40
C PRO A 23 -2.23 -18.93 -1.31
N PRO A 24 -2.42 -17.99 -2.25
CA PRO A 24 -3.63 -17.20 -2.38
C PRO A 24 -4.90 -18.07 -2.33
N GLY A 25 -5.89 -17.65 -1.55
CA GLY A 25 -7.14 -18.40 -1.33
C GLY A 25 -7.05 -19.53 -0.31
N ALA A 26 -5.87 -19.89 0.20
CA ALA A 26 -5.72 -20.91 1.24
C ALA A 26 -6.33 -20.45 2.57
N GLN A 27 -6.88 -21.39 3.33
CA GLN A 27 -7.37 -21.12 4.67
C GLN A 27 -6.20 -20.97 5.66
N VAL A 28 -6.18 -19.89 6.39
CA VAL A 28 -5.19 -19.62 7.45
C VAL A 28 -5.59 -20.37 8.73
N PRO A 29 -4.64 -20.93 9.49
CA PRO A 29 -4.94 -21.56 10.79
C PRO A 29 -5.74 -20.64 11.70
N SER A 30 -6.75 -21.19 12.40
CA SER A 30 -7.60 -20.40 13.30
C SER A 30 -6.81 -19.90 14.51
N SER A 31 -7.31 -18.85 15.17
CA SER A 31 -6.71 -18.33 16.42
C SER A 31 -6.58 -19.40 17.51
N ARG A 32 -7.45 -20.42 17.51
CA ARG A 32 -7.34 -21.56 18.44
C ARG A 32 -6.14 -22.43 18.10
N VAL A 33 -5.99 -22.80 16.83
CA VAL A 33 -4.87 -23.63 16.36
C VAL A 33 -3.54 -22.92 16.58
N LEU A 34 -3.46 -21.64 16.22
CA LEU A 34 -2.26 -20.84 16.45
C LEU A 34 -1.92 -20.68 17.95
N ALA A 35 -2.93 -20.53 18.80
CA ALA A 35 -2.71 -20.44 20.25
C ALA A 35 -2.16 -21.74 20.83
N GLU A 36 -2.65 -22.90 20.36
CA GLU A 36 -2.14 -24.23 20.74
C GLU A 36 -0.71 -24.45 20.20
N GLU A 37 -0.45 -24.11 18.93
CA GLU A 37 0.87 -24.29 18.27
C GLU A 37 1.97 -23.44 18.92
N TRP A 38 1.64 -22.21 19.33
CA TRP A 38 2.58 -21.23 19.86
C TRP A 38 2.57 -21.11 21.38
N ASP A 39 1.85 -21.96 22.07
CA ASP A 39 1.66 -21.94 23.54
C ASP A 39 1.40 -20.52 24.07
N CYS A 40 0.38 -19.85 23.49
CA CYS A 40 0.04 -18.47 23.82
C CYS A 40 -1.46 -18.27 24.04
N ALA A 41 -1.82 -17.13 24.64
CA ALA A 41 -3.22 -16.76 24.78
C ALA A 41 -3.91 -16.62 23.41
N ARG A 42 -5.14 -17.13 23.30
CA ARG A 42 -5.96 -17.02 22.07
C ARG A 42 -6.11 -15.59 21.58
N GLU A 43 -6.11 -14.63 22.50
CA GLU A 43 -6.19 -13.20 22.16
C GLU A 43 -4.92 -12.72 21.44
N THR A 44 -3.73 -13.24 21.79
CA THR A 44 -2.47 -12.95 21.09
C THR A 44 -2.52 -13.46 19.65
N ALA A 45 -2.97 -14.70 19.45
CA ALA A 45 -3.16 -15.27 18.12
C ALA A 45 -4.24 -14.52 17.30
N SER A 46 -5.35 -14.14 17.94
CA SER A 46 -6.39 -13.32 17.31
C SER A 46 -5.86 -11.93 16.91
N GLY A 47 -5.02 -11.33 17.75
CA GLY A 47 -4.34 -10.07 17.45
C GLY A 47 -3.46 -10.18 16.21
N ALA A 48 -2.68 -11.27 16.08
CA ALA A 48 -1.84 -11.53 14.92
C ALA A 48 -2.67 -11.67 13.63
N LEU A 49 -3.78 -12.40 13.68
CA LEU A 49 -4.70 -12.52 12.53
C LEU A 49 -5.34 -11.18 12.17
N ARG A 50 -5.75 -10.38 13.15
CA ARG A 50 -6.28 -9.02 12.89
C ARG A 50 -5.22 -8.11 12.28
N ALA A 51 -3.96 -8.21 12.71
CA ALA A 51 -2.87 -7.46 12.10
C ALA A 51 -2.66 -7.83 10.64
N LEU A 52 -2.64 -9.13 10.30
CA LEU A 52 -2.54 -9.60 8.92
C LEU A 52 -3.76 -9.19 8.07
N ALA A 53 -4.97 -9.22 8.66
CA ALA A 53 -6.19 -8.77 7.98
C ALA A 53 -6.16 -7.25 7.72
N ARG A 54 -5.73 -6.45 8.70
CA ARG A 54 -5.55 -5.00 8.53
C ARG A 54 -4.50 -4.68 7.46
N ASP A 55 -3.46 -5.52 7.34
CA ASP A 55 -2.44 -5.40 6.29
C ASP A 55 -2.93 -5.96 4.94
N GLY A 56 -4.19 -6.48 4.88
CA GLY A 56 -4.83 -7.00 3.68
C GLY A 56 -4.25 -8.31 3.15
N LEU A 57 -3.43 -9.00 3.95
CA LEU A 57 -2.83 -10.27 3.58
C LEU A 57 -3.79 -11.45 3.72
N ILE A 58 -4.77 -11.31 4.61
CA ILE A 58 -5.84 -12.29 4.81
C ILE A 58 -7.19 -11.60 4.90
N VAL A 59 -8.27 -12.30 4.54
CA VAL A 59 -9.65 -11.83 4.62
C VAL A 59 -10.48 -12.76 5.50
N HIS A 60 -11.31 -12.17 6.35
CA HIS A 60 -12.25 -12.96 7.17
C HIS A 60 -13.51 -13.30 6.37
N ARG A 61 -13.82 -14.59 6.24
CA ARG A 61 -15.09 -15.08 5.67
C ARG A 61 -15.97 -15.57 6.80
N LYS A 62 -17.15 -14.96 6.97
CA LYS A 62 -18.09 -15.25 8.06
C LYS A 62 -18.41 -16.75 8.12
N GLY A 63 -18.20 -17.36 9.28
CA GLY A 63 -18.42 -18.79 9.50
C GLY A 63 -17.33 -19.74 8.99
N LEU A 64 -16.40 -19.25 8.17
CA LEU A 64 -15.36 -20.06 7.55
C LEU A 64 -13.96 -19.76 8.09
N GLY A 65 -13.73 -18.59 8.68
CA GLY A 65 -12.41 -18.21 9.21
C GLY A 65 -11.66 -17.25 8.30
N PHE A 66 -10.31 -17.23 8.42
CA PHE A 66 -9.44 -16.37 7.64
C PHE A 66 -8.86 -17.13 6.44
N PHE A 67 -8.72 -16.43 5.31
CA PHE A 67 -8.17 -16.93 4.07
C PHE A 67 -7.10 -15.97 3.56
N VAL A 68 -6.04 -16.51 2.95
CA VAL A 68 -5.05 -15.69 2.24
C VAL A 68 -5.74 -14.94 1.12
N THR A 69 -5.49 -13.64 1.03
CA THR A 69 -6.10 -12.81 0.00
C THR A 69 -5.57 -13.22 -1.37
N ASP A 70 -6.46 -13.54 -2.28
CA ASP A 70 -6.20 -13.82 -3.69
C ASP A 70 -6.17 -12.54 -4.54
N THR A 71 -6.70 -11.47 -3.99
CA THR A 71 -6.69 -10.13 -4.60
C THR A 71 -5.61 -9.30 -3.93
N PRO A 72 -4.68 -8.73 -4.69
CA PRO A 72 -3.66 -7.85 -4.13
C PRO A 72 -4.30 -6.63 -3.50
N VAL A 73 -3.78 -6.21 -2.34
CA VAL A 73 -4.29 -5.05 -1.61
C VAL A 73 -3.20 -4.01 -1.39
N ALA A 74 -3.59 -2.74 -1.40
CA ALA A 74 -2.72 -1.61 -1.14
C ALA A 74 -3.49 -0.52 -0.40
N ARG A 75 -2.77 0.37 0.29
CA ARG A 75 -3.35 1.58 0.85
C ARG A 75 -3.27 2.70 -0.17
N PRO A 76 -4.25 3.62 -0.20
CA PRO A 76 -4.12 4.87 -0.93
C PRO A 76 -2.86 5.64 -0.49
N ALA A 77 -2.35 6.53 -1.36
CA ALA A 77 -1.21 7.39 -1.03
C ALA A 77 -1.53 8.30 0.18
N GLY A 78 -0.53 8.53 1.05
CA GLY A 78 -0.68 9.42 2.21
C GLY A 78 -1.40 8.83 3.44
N HIS A 79 -1.86 7.58 3.37
CA HIS A 79 -2.59 6.93 4.49
C HIS A 79 -1.66 6.35 5.58
N ARG A 80 -0.40 6.75 5.61
CA ARG A 80 0.58 6.34 6.63
C ARG A 80 0.81 7.41 7.68
N ALA A 81 0.33 8.64 7.44
CA ALA A 81 0.39 9.72 8.42
C ALA A 81 -0.62 9.48 9.56
N ALA A 82 -0.36 10.08 10.74
CA ALA A 82 -1.32 10.08 11.83
C ALA A 82 -2.62 10.76 11.39
N GLY A 83 -3.75 10.16 11.68
CA GLY A 83 -5.10 10.62 11.33
C GLY A 83 -5.92 9.47 10.75
N THR A 84 -7.21 9.44 11.03
CA THR A 84 -8.14 8.45 10.49
C THR A 84 -8.75 8.96 9.19
N THR A 85 -8.89 8.09 8.21
CA THR A 85 -9.58 8.37 6.95
C THR A 85 -10.67 7.32 6.73
N ARG A 86 -11.59 7.56 5.80
CA ARG A 86 -12.60 6.54 5.43
C ARG A 86 -12.00 5.30 4.76
N LEU A 87 -10.74 5.37 4.34
CA LEU A 87 -10.03 4.32 3.61
C LEU A 87 -8.81 3.83 4.41
N ASP A 88 -8.93 3.63 5.72
CA ASP A 88 -7.83 3.19 6.59
C ASP A 88 -7.37 1.76 6.32
N ASP A 89 -8.25 0.95 5.73
CA ASP A 89 -7.93 -0.43 5.38
C ASP A 89 -7.18 -0.53 4.05
N ALA A 90 -6.41 -1.59 3.91
CA ALA A 90 -5.81 -1.93 2.63
C ALA A 90 -6.90 -2.42 1.66
N LEU A 91 -6.95 -1.81 0.48
CA LEU A 91 -7.98 -2.04 -0.53
C LEU A 91 -7.49 -2.95 -1.65
N PRO A 92 -8.38 -3.75 -2.26
CA PRO A 92 -8.10 -4.46 -3.50
C PRO A 92 -7.59 -3.50 -4.57
N PHE A 93 -6.60 -3.92 -5.36
CA PHE A 93 -6.11 -3.13 -6.48
C PHE A 93 -5.80 -3.98 -7.71
N LYS A 94 -5.76 -3.33 -8.87
CA LYS A 94 -5.16 -3.87 -10.08
C LYS A 94 -4.10 -2.92 -10.62
N ILE A 95 -3.10 -3.47 -11.31
CA ILE A 95 -2.13 -2.65 -12.05
C ILE A 95 -2.81 -2.18 -13.35
N LEU A 96 -2.66 -0.89 -13.66
CA LEU A 96 -3.12 -0.30 -14.91
C LEU A 96 -1.96 -0.13 -15.87
N GLY A 97 -2.11 -0.66 -17.08
CA GLY A 97 -1.08 -0.59 -18.10
C GLY A 97 0.20 -1.33 -17.72
N GLU A 98 1.24 -1.12 -18.49
CA GLU A 98 2.56 -1.69 -18.23
C GLU A 98 3.45 -0.67 -17.51
N PRO A 99 4.19 -1.11 -16.47
CA PRO A 99 5.23 -0.27 -15.87
C PRO A 99 6.26 0.14 -16.91
N GLY A 100 6.71 1.38 -16.83
CA GLY A 100 7.68 1.89 -17.82
C GLY A 100 8.33 3.18 -17.37
N TYR A 101 9.43 3.52 -18.00
CA TYR A 101 10.11 4.80 -17.78
C TYR A 101 9.38 5.92 -18.50
N ARG A 102 9.07 6.98 -17.77
CA ARG A 102 8.42 8.19 -18.28
C ARG A 102 8.96 9.41 -17.56
N VAL A 103 8.94 10.55 -18.21
CA VAL A 103 9.21 11.84 -17.57
C VAL A 103 8.04 12.14 -16.62
N PRO A 104 8.29 12.26 -15.31
CA PRO A 104 7.22 12.52 -14.34
C PRO A 104 6.70 13.95 -14.42
N PRO A 105 5.49 14.22 -13.91
CA PRO A 105 5.02 15.58 -13.71
C PRO A 105 5.99 16.42 -12.86
N PRO A 106 6.06 17.76 -13.04
CA PRO A 106 7.05 18.61 -12.38
C PRO A 106 7.05 18.49 -10.84
N GLN A 107 5.89 18.32 -10.20
CA GLN A 107 5.78 18.13 -8.76
C GLN A 107 6.39 16.80 -8.31
N VAL A 108 6.24 15.74 -9.11
CA VAL A 108 6.82 14.42 -8.86
C VAL A 108 8.33 14.46 -9.08
N ALA A 109 8.81 15.08 -10.18
CA ALA A 109 10.24 15.24 -10.46
C ALA A 109 10.97 15.96 -9.31
N ARG A 110 10.39 17.06 -8.80
CA ARG A 110 10.91 17.76 -7.62
C ARG A 110 10.93 16.89 -6.37
N ALA A 111 9.89 16.07 -6.15
CA ALA A 111 9.82 15.18 -4.99
C ALA A 111 10.81 14.00 -5.10
N LEU A 112 11.09 13.52 -6.32
CA LEU A 112 12.12 12.54 -6.64
C LEU A 112 13.53 13.11 -6.59
N GLU A 113 13.69 14.45 -6.61
CA GLU A 113 14.97 15.16 -6.69
C GLU A 113 15.74 14.84 -7.99
N ILE A 114 15.01 14.73 -9.11
CA ILE A 114 15.56 14.49 -10.46
C ILE A 114 15.32 15.71 -11.37
N GLY A 115 16.05 15.76 -12.47
CA GLY A 115 15.88 16.80 -13.50
C GLY A 115 14.50 16.75 -14.17
N GLU A 116 14.01 17.90 -14.65
CA GLU A 116 12.66 18.01 -15.26
C GLU A 116 12.47 17.14 -16.52
N SER A 117 13.56 16.80 -17.22
CA SER A 117 13.53 15.91 -18.40
C SER A 117 14.03 14.50 -18.10
N GLU A 118 14.35 14.21 -16.85
CA GLU A 118 14.83 12.90 -16.42
C GLU A 118 13.64 11.95 -16.19
N ASP A 119 13.75 10.72 -16.68
CA ASP A 119 12.71 9.74 -16.53
C ASP A 119 12.82 8.94 -15.22
N ALA A 120 11.69 8.44 -14.76
CA ALA A 120 11.57 7.53 -13.64
C ALA A 120 10.63 6.37 -14.01
N LEU A 121 10.79 5.23 -13.36
CA LEU A 121 9.87 4.11 -13.56
C LEU A 121 8.54 4.41 -12.87
N VAL A 122 7.43 4.32 -13.61
CA VAL A 122 6.09 4.46 -13.04
C VAL A 122 5.33 3.15 -13.07
N ARG A 123 4.59 2.90 -11.99
CA ARG A 123 3.59 1.82 -11.86
C ARG A 123 2.29 2.42 -11.37
N THR A 124 1.24 2.26 -12.17
CA THR A 124 -0.10 2.76 -11.85
C THR A 124 -0.95 1.65 -11.22
N ARG A 125 -1.62 1.96 -10.10
CA ARG A 125 -2.57 1.07 -9.41
C ARG A 125 -3.93 1.74 -9.36
N LEU A 126 -4.98 0.98 -9.64
CA LEU A 126 -6.37 1.38 -9.37
C LEU A 126 -6.88 0.58 -8.19
N LEU A 127 -7.30 1.27 -7.13
CA LEU A 127 -7.83 0.70 -5.90
C LEU A 127 -9.37 0.68 -5.94
N PHE A 128 -9.96 -0.34 -5.35
CA PHE A 128 -11.40 -0.58 -5.36
C PHE A 128 -11.96 -0.77 -3.96
N LEU A 129 -13.25 -0.47 -3.76
CA LEU A 129 -13.99 -1.03 -2.64
C LEU A 129 -14.17 -2.54 -2.81
N PRO A 130 -14.41 -3.29 -1.73
CA PRO A 130 -14.74 -4.72 -1.81
C PRO A 130 -15.93 -5.04 -2.72
N VAL A 131 -16.79 -4.08 -2.96
CA VAL A 131 -17.95 -4.18 -3.89
C VAL A 131 -17.64 -3.79 -5.33
N GLY A 132 -16.39 -3.41 -5.63
CA GLY A 132 -15.91 -3.19 -7.00
C GLY A 132 -15.83 -1.75 -7.48
N ASP A 133 -16.32 -0.77 -6.72
CA ASP A 133 -16.23 0.66 -7.11
C ASP A 133 -14.78 1.16 -7.03
N PRO A 134 -14.26 1.88 -8.06
CA PRO A 134 -12.95 2.49 -8.00
C PRO A 134 -12.93 3.66 -7.01
N VAL A 135 -11.90 3.70 -6.17
CA VAL A 135 -11.78 4.71 -5.11
C VAL A 135 -10.53 5.56 -5.18
N SER A 136 -9.46 5.07 -5.79
CA SER A 136 -8.24 5.84 -5.93
C SER A 136 -7.37 5.28 -7.06
N VAL A 137 -6.77 6.16 -7.82
CA VAL A 137 -5.67 5.80 -8.73
C VAL A 137 -4.37 6.31 -8.13
N VAL A 138 -3.32 5.47 -8.15
CA VAL A 138 -2.02 5.79 -7.56
C VAL A 138 -0.91 5.49 -8.55
N ASP A 139 -0.16 6.52 -8.90
CA ASP A 139 1.09 6.42 -9.65
C ASP A 139 2.27 6.35 -8.68
N ALA A 140 2.94 5.21 -8.64
CA ALA A 140 4.15 5.03 -7.85
C ALA A 140 5.38 5.19 -8.76
N TRP A 141 6.19 6.20 -8.46
CA TRP A 141 7.38 6.60 -9.22
C TRP A 141 8.65 6.21 -8.49
N PHE A 142 9.54 5.52 -9.18
CA PHE A 142 10.80 5.02 -8.63
C PHE A 142 11.99 5.63 -9.35
N PRO A 143 12.98 6.16 -8.60
CA PRO A 143 14.25 6.59 -9.19
C PRO A 143 14.89 5.46 -10.02
N ARG A 144 15.51 5.80 -11.15
CA ARG A 144 16.12 4.83 -12.07
C ARG A 144 17.07 3.86 -11.36
N GLY A 145 17.93 4.35 -10.47
CA GLY A 145 18.88 3.50 -9.74
C GLY A 145 18.24 2.49 -8.79
N ILE A 146 16.98 2.71 -8.35
CA ILE A 146 16.20 1.73 -7.61
C ILE A 146 15.52 0.76 -8.57
N ALA A 147 14.90 1.29 -9.62
CA ALA A 147 14.15 0.50 -10.59
C ALA A 147 15.03 -0.57 -11.28
N GLU A 148 16.24 -0.21 -11.67
CA GLU A 148 17.20 -1.13 -12.31
C GLU A 148 17.64 -2.29 -11.41
N ARG A 149 17.60 -2.11 -10.10
CA ARG A 149 17.94 -3.15 -9.11
C ARG A 149 16.74 -4.01 -8.69
N CYS A 150 15.53 -3.61 -9.07
CA CYS A 150 14.26 -4.18 -8.59
C CYS A 150 13.42 -4.71 -9.76
N GLU A 151 13.77 -5.86 -10.28
CA GLU A 151 13.19 -6.45 -11.49
C GLU A 151 11.65 -6.66 -11.42
N LEU A 152 11.09 -6.87 -10.22
CA LEU A 152 9.65 -7.04 -10.07
C LEU A 152 8.88 -5.73 -10.25
N LEU A 153 9.54 -4.58 -10.16
CA LEU A 153 8.91 -3.28 -10.46
C LEU A 153 8.48 -3.16 -11.92
N HIS A 154 9.14 -3.88 -12.83
CA HIS A 154 8.87 -3.87 -14.27
C HIS A 154 7.74 -4.83 -14.70
N ARG A 155 7.18 -5.60 -13.77
CA ARG A 155 6.12 -6.57 -14.08
C ARG A 155 4.73 -5.98 -13.82
N THR A 156 3.78 -6.35 -14.65
CA THR A 156 2.35 -5.99 -14.50
C THR A 156 1.67 -6.76 -13.35
N ALA A 157 2.35 -7.75 -12.77
CA ALA A 157 1.84 -8.53 -11.65
C ALA A 157 2.06 -7.84 -10.30
N PRO A 158 1.22 -8.10 -9.29
CA PRO A 158 1.47 -7.72 -7.91
C PRO A 158 2.81 -8.27 -7.41
N ILE A 159 3.48 -7.52 -6.56
CA ILE A 159 4.77 -7.94 -5.98
C ILE A 159 4.49 -8.69 -4.67
N PRO A 160 4.90 -9.97 -4.55
CA PRO A 160 4.75 -10.72 -3.31
C PRO A 160 5.39 -9.99 -2.13
N GLY A 161 4.69 -9.93 -1.00
CA GLY A 161 5.14 -9.18 0.18
C GLY A 161 5.14 -7.66 0.04
N GLY A 162 4.79 -7.12 -1.13
CA GLY A 162 4.65 -5.70 -1.42
C GLY A 162 5.94 -5.02 -1.89
N THR A 163 5.75 -3.86 -2.52
CA THR A 163 6.81 -3.06 -3.16
C THR A 163 7.94 -2.69 -2.20
N THR A 164 7.61 -2.25 -0.98
CA THR A 164 8.60 -1.80 0.00
C THR A 164 9.53 -2.95 0.44
N LYS A 165 8.99 -4.14 0.72
CA LYS A 165 9.79 -5.33 1.07
C LYS A 165 10.74 -5.70 -0.07
N HIS A 166 10.25 -5.70 -1.30
CA HIS A 166 11.07 -6.01 -2.47
C HIS A 166 12.23 -5.02 -2.63
N ILE A 167 11.96 -3.70 -2.52
CA ILE A 167 13.01 -2.68 -2.59
C ILE A 167 14.05 -2.89 -1.48
N ILE A 168 13.63 -3.10 -0.24
CA ILE A 168 14.56 -3.34 0.88
C ILE A 168 15.43 -4.56 0.59
N ALA A 169 14.84 -5.66 0.14
CA ALA A 169 15.55 -6.91 -0.15
C ALA A 169 16.60 -6.75 -1.26
N ARG A 170 16.29 -5.94 -2.30
CA ARG A 170 17.17 -5.76 -3.47
C ARG A 170 18.19 -4.64 -3.31
N THR A 171 17.88 -3.62 -2.53
CA THR A 171 18.71 -2.40 -2.45
C THR A 171 19.29 -2.14 -1.06
N GLY A 172 18.71 -2.70 0.00
CA GLY A 172 18.99 -2.36 1.39
C GLY A 172 18.35 -1.05 1.85
N LEU A 173 17.76 -0.26 0.94
CA LEU A 173 17.16 1.04 1.25
C LEU A 173 15.87 0.87 2.05
N ARG A 174 15.90 1.30 3.31
CA ARG A 174 14.77 1.23 4.24
C ARG A 174 14.12 2.60 4.38
N PRO A 175 12.85 2.78 4.00
CA PRO A 175 12.12 4.00 4.30
C PRO A 175 12.08 4.24 5.82
N ALA A 176 12.48 5.44 6.24
CA ALA A 176 12.50 5.88 7.64
C ALA A 176 11.58 7.06 7.90
N SER A 177 11.27 7.84 6.86
CA SER A 177 10.35 8.97 6.94
C SER A 177 9.48 9.08 5.70
N GLY A 178 8.33 9.73 5.84
CA GLY A 178 7.42 10.06 4.74
C GLY A 178 7.00 11.52 4.83
N ARG A 179 6.76 12.14 3.67
CA ARG A 179 6.18 13.49 3.57
C ARG A 179 4.99 13.43 2.64
N ASP A 180 3.86 13.92 3.11
CA ASP A 180 2.63 14.03 2.34
C ASP A 180 2.33 15.49 2.04
N VAL A 181 1.98 15.78 0.79
CA VAL A 181 1.43 17.06 0.36
C VAL A 181 0.06 16.79 -0.25
N THR A 182 -0.97 17.34 0.36
CA THR A 182 -2.35 17.15 -0.07
C THR A 182 -2.89 18.41 -0.72
N THR A 183 -3.43 18.28 -1.93
CA THR A 183 -4.02 19.39 -2.68
C THR A 183 -5.34 18.97 -3.33
N PRO A 184 -6.40 19.81 -3.30
CA PRO A 184 -7.61 19.58 -4.06
C PRO A 184 -7.46 20.14 -5.49
N ARG A 185 -8.08 19.50 -6.48
CA ARG A 185 -8.27 20.00 -7.84
C ARG A 185 -9.44 19.28 -8.51
N SER A 186 -9.80 19.72 -9.71
CA SER A 186 -10.70 18.94 -10.55
C SER A 186 -10.00 17.72 -11.13
N ALA A 187 -10.74 16.63 -11.30
CA ALA A 187 -10.26 15.44 -11.98
C ALA A 187 -9.97 15.75 -13.46
N THR A 188 -8.87 15.21 -13.97
CA THR A 188 -8.59 15.21 -15.42
C THR A 188 -9.55 14.28 -16.16
N VAL A 189 -9.63 14.38 -17.49
CA VAL A 189 -10.49 13.50 -18.30
C VAL A 189 -10.11 12.03 -18.12
N ASP A 190 -8.82 11.72 -18.09
CA ASP A 190 -8.33 10.35 -17.91
C ASP A 190 -8.68 9.81 -16.50
N GLU A 191 -8.54 10.66 -15.48
CA GLU A 191 -8.93 10.30 -14.12
C GLU A 191 -10.44 10.07 -13.97
N GLN A 192 -11.26 10.89 -14.65
CA GLN A 192 -12.71 10.70 -14.68
C GLN A 192 -13.07 9.33 -15.26
N GLN A 193 -12.42 8.91 -16.34
CA GLN A 193 -12.66 7.61 -16.97
C GLN A 193 -12.21 6.46 -16.07
N VAL A 194 -11.00 6.55 -15.52
CA VAL A 194 -10.40 5.48 -14.68
C VAL A 194 -11.17 5.33 -13.37
N LEU A 195 -11.62 6.44 -12.77
CA LEU A 195 -12.34 6.46 -11.49
C LEU A 195 -13.87 6.36 -11.66
N ALA A 196 -14.35 6.17 -12.90
CA ALA A 196 -15.78 6.10 -13.23
C ALA A 196 -16.58 7.29 -12.64
N LEU A 197 -16.12 8.52 -12.91
CA LEU A 197 -16.79 9.74 -12.48
C LEU A 197 -17.73 10.25 -13.59
N ASP A 198 -18.90 10.73 -13.21
CA ASP A 198 -19.93 11.20 -14.13
C ASP A 198 -19.65 12.58 -14.75
N GLY A 199 -18.42 13.10 -14.61
CA GLY A 199 -17.99 14.39 -15.15
C GLY A 199 -16.94 15.08 -14.29
N PRO A 200 -16.70 16.39 -14.50
CA PRO A 200 -15.76 17.16 -13.70
C PRO A 200 -16.11 17.07 -12.21
N SER A 201 -15.28 16.39 -11.46
CA SER A 201 -15.48 16.13 -10.03
C SER A 201 -14.27 16.60 -9.25
N PRO A 202 -14.45 17.13 -8.03
CA PRO A 202 -13.33 17.41 -7.14
C PRO A 202 -12.62 16.12 -6.75
N VAL A 203 -11.30 16.18 -6.74
CA VAL A 203 -10.43 15.10 -6.24
C VAL A 203 -9.44 15.65 -5.25
N GLN A 204 -9.06 14.83 -4.29
CA GLN A 204 -7.89 15.04 -3.47
C GLN A 204 -6.70 14.37 -4.14
N VAL A 205 -5.61 15.12 -4.28
CA VAL A 205 -4.32 14.60 -4.73
C VAL A 205 -3.38 14.56 -3.55
N VAL A 206 -2.81 13.40 -3.27
CA VAL A 206 -1.78 13.23 -2.25
C VAL A 206 -0.49 12.87 -2.92
N LEU A 207 0.52 13.70 -2.76
CA LEU A 207 1.89 13.43 -3.16
C LEU A 207 2.67 12.95 -1.93
N HIS A 208 2.94 11.65 -1.89
CA HIS A 208 3.69 10.99 -0.82
C HIS A 208 5.12 10.74 -1.27
N ALA A 209 6.11 11.19 -0.50
CA ALA A 209 7.53 10.88 -0.73
C ALA A 209 8.10 10.10 0.46
N ALA A 210 8.59 8.88 0.21
CA ALA A 210 9.24 8.06 1.23
C ALA A 210 10.77 8.17 1.10
N ARG A 211 11.45 8.36 2.25
CA ARG A 211 12.90 8.56 2.33
C ARG A 211 13.54 7.65 3.37
N THR A 212 14.78 7.27 3.10
CA THR A 212 15.65 6.62 4.08
C THR A 212 16.09 7.60 5.18
N ALA A 213 16.78 7.11 6.20
CA ALA A 213 17.26 7.94 7.30
C ALA A 213 18.32 8.98 6.86
N ASP A 214 19.07 8.71 5.78
CA ASP A 214 20.04 9.62 5.18
C ASP A 214 19.42 10.58 4.14
N GLY A 215 18.09 10.53 3.97
CA GLY A 215 17.33 11.41 3.08
C GLY A 215 17.15 10.91 1.65
N THR A 216 17.73 9.76 1.27
CA THR A 216 17.57 9.21 -0.09
C THR A 216 16.10 8.91 -0.40
N VAL A 217 15.59 9.41 -1.52
CA VAL A 217 14.21 9.14 -1.97
C VAL A 217 14.09 7.70 -2.44
N VAL A 218 13.14 6.97 -1.87
CA VAL A 218 12.88 5.57 -2.22
C VAL A 218 11.75 5.43 -3.24
N VAL A 219 10.68 6.18 -3.04
CA VAL A 219 9.51 6.20 -3.92
C VAL A 219 8.76 7.52 -3.72
N VAL A 220 8.15 8.00 -4.80
CA VAL A 220 7.14 9.04 -4.74
C VAL A 220 5.84 8.45 -5.27
N GLU A 221 4.76 8.58 -4.50
CA GLU A 221 3.43 8.15 -4.91
C GLU A 221 2.53 9.39 -5.09
N GLU A 222 1.88 9.50 -6.24
CA GLU A 222 0.82 10.47 -6.47
C GLU A 222 -0.52 9.72 -6.49
N GLY A 223 -1.32 9.93 -5.48
CA GLY A 223 -2.64 9.30 -5.34
C GLY A 223 -3.76 10.30 -5.59
N VAL A 224 -4.71 9.93 -6.43
CA VAL A 224 -5.89 10.73 -6.77
C VAL A 224 -7.12 10.02 -6.25
N THR A 225 -7.87 10.68 -5.36
CA THR A 225 -9.04 10.12 -4.69
C THR A 225 -10.24 11.07 -4.86
N PRO A 226 -11.39 10.60 -5.37
CA PRO A 226 -12.60 11.42 -5.46
C PRO A 226 -13.07 11.95 -4.11
N GLU A 227 -13.67 13.15 -4.09
CA GLU A 227 -14.16 13.84 -2.90
C GLU A 227 -14.97 12.92 -1.96
N LYS A 228 -15.86 12.10 -2.52
CA LYS A 228 -16.71 11.19 -1.72
C LYS A 228 -15.92 10.20 -0.84
N TYR A 229 -14.65 9.95 -1.16
CA TYR A 229 -13.75 9.06 -0.41
C TYR A 229 -12.61 9.81 0.28
N ALA A 230 -12.39 11.07 -0.05
CA ALA A 230 -11.26 11.90 0.42
C ALA A 230 -11.57 12.59 1.76
N VAL A 231 -12.06 11.84 2.74
CA VAL A 231 -12.34 12.36 4.09
C VAL A 231 -11.19 12.01 5.02
N ARG A 232 -10.59 13.04 5.63
CA ARG A 232 -9.59 12.91 6.68
C ARG A 232 -10.14 13.48 7.98
N VAL A 233 -9.95 12.75 9.07
CA VAL A 233 -10.30 13.19 10.42
C VAL A 233 -9.02 13.20 11.25
N ASP A 234 -8.63 14.37 11.73
CA ASP A 234 -7.49 14.55 12.64
C ASP A 234 -8.03 14.92 14.03
N GLU A 235 -7.72 14.10 15.03
CA GLU A 235 -8.01 14.37 16.43
C GLU A 235 -6.72 14.82 17.14
N TYR A 236 -6.78 15.94 17.84
CA TYR A 236 -5.65 16.48 18.59
C TYR A 236 -6.10 17.05 19.92
N PRO A 237 -5.28 16.92 20.99
CA PRO A 237 -5.60 17.57 22.25
C PRO A 237 -5.57 19.09 22.10
N MET A 238 -6.58 19.75 22.66
CA MET A 238 -6.57 21.21 22.81
C MET A 238 -5.92 21.53 24.15
N GLU A 239 -4.84 22.27 24.15
CA GLU A 239 -4.30 22.82 25.40
C GLU A 239 -5.25 23.91 25.92
N PRO A 240 -5.54 23.93 27.24
CA PRO A 240 -6.44 24.93 27.86
C PRO A 240 -5.86 26.34 27.85
#